data_c4ab4dc51600db02ada999cbaad0548a
#
_entry.id   c4ab4dc51600db02ada999cbaad0548a
#
_cell.length_a   1.000
_cell.length_b   1.000
_cell.length_c   1.000
_cell.angle_alpha   90.00
_cell.angle_beta   90.00
_cell.angle_gamma   90.00
#
_symmetry.space_group_name_H-M   'P 1'
#
loop_
_entity.id
_entity.type
_entity.pdbx_description
1 polymer ?
#
loop_
_entity_poly.entity_id
_entity_poly.type
_entity_poly.pdbx_seq_one_letter_code
_entity_poly.pdbx_strand_id
1 'polypeptide(L)'
;MAKKNAQQTSNTQTNSFIKGLNKDADPLFVQEGMWTHARNAVNNTTEGDLGTLSNEESNALCAQTGKTLNSLFVYIIGAIHLYSDKWVIYSVAYDATDQKVFTSEIGLFESDLCKYRQIVIDPCLNFSKHNLITGASKLNDDCTWQVYWADNLNPDRYLNIGDPKTW
;
A
#
# COMPACT_ATOMS: atom_id res chain seq x y z
N MET A 1 -45.23 -21.63 -25.32
CA MET A 1 -45.22 -21.23 -23.90
C MET A 1 -44.06 -20.31 -23.67
N ALA A 2 -44.32 -19.03 -23.54
CA ALA A 2 -43.26 -17.99 -23.34
C ALA A 2 -43.01 -17.88 -21.83
N LYS A 3 -41.72 -18.07 -21.40
CA LYS A 3 -41.30 -17.81 -20.05
C LYS A 3 -41.19 -16.29 -19.85
N LYS A 4 -42.03 -15.73 -18.99
CA LYS A 4 -41.89 -14.35 -18.49
C LYS A 4 -40.63 -14.26 -17.63
N ASN A 5 -39.63 -13.51 -18.07
CA ASN A 5 -38.53 -13.09 -17.21
C ASN A 5 -39.09 -12.10 -16.17
N ALA A 6 -39.08 -12.48 -14.92
CA ALA A 6 -39.33 -11.57 -13.80
C ALA A 6 -38.14 -10.59 -13.72
N GLN A 7 -38.37 -9.35 -14.06
CA GLN A 7 -37.45 -8.25 -13.76
C GLN A 7 -37.39 -8.07 -12.25
N GLN A 8 -36.25 -8.40 -11.68
CA GLN A 8 -35.95 -8.11 -10.28
C GLN A 8 -35.70 -6.59 -10.17
N THR A 9 -36.72 -5.84 -9.76
CA THR A 9 -36.56 -4.44 -9.42
C THR A 9 -35.72 -4.37 -8.13
N SER A 10 -34.46 -3.96 -8.24
CA SER A 10 -33.65 -3.63 -7.08
C SER A 10 -34.27 -2.37 -6.44
N ASN A 11 -34.89 -2.53 -5.29
CA ASN A 11 -35.26 -1.39 -4.46
C ASN A 11 -33.96 -0.75 -3.92
N THR A 12 -33.44 0.22 -4.62
CA THR A 12 -32.35 1.06 -4.12
C THR A 12 -32.96 2.08 -3.18
N GLN A 13 -32.83 1.83 -1.88
CA GLN A 13 -33.22 2.80 -0.85
C GLN A 13 -32.08 3.79 -0.70
N THR A 14 -32.28 5.01 -1.14
CA THR A 14 -31.30 6.10 -0.98
C THR A 14 -31.60 6.81 0.35
N ASN A 15 -30.74 6.59 1.35
CA ASN A 15 -30.80 7.33 2.60
C ASN A 15 -29.84 8.52 2.52
N SER A 16 -30.33 9.73 2.76
CA SER A 16 -29.49 10.91 2.85
C SER A 16 -29.06 11.13 4.32
N PHE A 17 -27.76 11.24 4.55
CA PHE A 17 -27.16 11.42 5.88
C PHE A 17 -26.60 12.85 6.06
N ILE A 18 -27.40 13.83 5.70
CA ILE A 18 -27.00 15.26 5.69
C ILE A 18 -26.74 15.85 7.07
N LYS A 19 -27.23 15.22 8.14
CA LYS A 19 -27.07 15.72 9.51
C LYS A 19 -25.79 15.23 10.21
N GLY A 20 -25.01 14.37 9.56
CA GLY A 20 -23.72 13.93 10.05
C GLY A 20 -23.73 12.82 11.09
N LEU A 21 -22.56 12.62 11.71
CA LEU A 21 -22.31 11.59 12.73
C LEU A 21 -22.74 12.08 14.12
N ASN A 22 -23.55 11.29 14.80
CA ASN A 22 -23.87 11.49 16.22
C ASN A 22 -23.51 10.23 17.01
N LYS A 23 -22.44 10.31 17.81
CA LYS A 23 -21.95 9.22 18.66
C LYS A 23 -22.54 9.21 20.07
N ASP A 24 -23.13 10.32 20.48
CA ASP A 24 -23.59 10.52 21.87
C ASP A 24 -25.06 10.14 22.05
N ALA A 25 -25.80 9.99 20.95
CA ALA A 25 -27.20 9.58 21.01
C ALA A 25 -27.32 8.05 21.08
N ASP A 26 -28.25 7.60 21.91
CA ASP A 26 -28.70 6.21 21.88
C ASP A 26 -29.21 5.86 20.47
N PRO A 27 -28.78 4.71 19.89
CA PRO A 27 -29.21 4.30 18.57
C PRO A 27 -30.74 4.29 18.33
N LEU A 28 -31.52 4.13 19.37
CA LEU A 28 -32.99 4.18 19.32
C LEU A 28 -33.56 5.59 19.14
N PHE A 29 -32.77 6.61 19.43
CA PHE A 29 -33.20 8.02 19.38
C PHE A 29 -32.47 8.84 18.32
N VAL A 30 -31.77 8.18 17.43
CA VAL A 30 -31.07 8.87 16.33
C VAL A 30 -32.09 9.48 15.37
N GLN A 31 -31.95 10.76 15.12
CA GLN A 31 -32.85 11.47 14.21
C GLN A 31 -32.59 10.99 12.75
N GLU A 32 -33.66 10.99 11.96
CA GLU A 32 -33.56 10.71 10.53
C GLU A 32 -32.55 11.65 9.86
N GLY A 33 -31.66 11.10 9.06
CA GLY A 33 -30.56 11.83 8.42
C GLY A 33 -29.27 11.93 9.24
N MET A 34 -29.21 11.30 10.43
CA MET A 34 -27.98 11.09 11.21
C MET A 34 -27.53 9.63 11.16
N TRP A 35 -26.27 9.40 11.43
CA TRP A 35 -25.70 8.06 11.57
C TRP A 35 -24.82 7.97 12.81
N THR A 36 -24.81 6.82 13.48
CA THR A 36 -24.07 6.58 14.72
C THR A 36 -22.74 5.87 14.49
N HIS A 37 -22.66 5.10 13.43
CA HIS A 37 -21.48 4.33 13.08
C HIS A 37 -21.38 4.14 11.57
N ALA A 38 -20.20 4.39 11.04
CA ALA A 38 -19.85 4.01 9.68
C ALA A 38 -18.41 3.47 9.66
N ARG A 39 -18.25 2.34 9.02
CA ARG A 39 -16.94 1.72 8.83
C ARG A 39 -16.52 1.92 7.38
N ASN A 40 -15.32 2.47 7.17
CA ASN A 40 -14.75 2.76 5.85
C ASN A 40 -15.69 3.64 4.98
N ALA A 41 -16.37 4.60 5.61
CA ALA A 41 -17.23 5.52 4.90
C ALA A 41 -16.61 6.93 4.94
N VAL A 42 -16.56 7.55 3.77
CA VAL A 42 -16.11 8.92 3.58
C VAL A 42 -17.30 9.79 3.17
N ASN A 43 -17.40 10.96 3.76
CA ASN A 43 -18.38 11.96 3.32
C ASN A 43 -17.78 12.66 2.09
N ASN A 44 -18.26 12.27 0.92
CA ASN A 44 -17.80 12.84 -0.35
C ASN A 44 -18.70 14.01 -0.74
N THR A 45 -18.27 15.22 -0.36
CA THR A 45 -18.97 16.46 -0.69
C THR A 45 -18.53 17.07 -2.03
N THR A 46 -17.47 16.54 -2.67
CA THR A 46 -16.90 17.10 -3.89
C THR A 46 -17.49 16.51 -5.17
N GLU A 47 -17.97 15.28 -5.14
CA GLU A 47 -18.49 14.58 -6.31
C GLU A 47 -19.97 14.18 -6.21
N GLY A 48 -20.64 14.52 -5.13
CA GLY A 48 -22.01 14.13 -4.91
C GLY A 48 -22.85 15.19 -4.21
N ASP A 49 -24.11 14.89 -4.07
CA ASP A 49 -25.03 15.72 -3.29
C ASP A 49 -24.58 15.76 -1.84
N LEU A 50 -24.81 16.90 -1.17
CA LEU A 50 -24.53 17.10 0.26
C LEU A 50 -25.08 15.92 1.09
N GLY A 51 -24.18 15.29 1.85
CA GLY A 51 -24.56 14.17 2.73
C GLY A 51 -24.50 12.78 2.09
N THR A 52 -23.92 12.64 0.89
CA THR A 52 -23.61 11.31 0.34
C THR A 52 -22.46 10.70 1.08
N LEU A 53 -22.64 9.45 1.51
CA LEU A 53 -21.57 8.59 2.04
C LEU A 53 -21.16 7.61 0.97
N SER A 54 -19.87 7.59 0.68
CA SER A 54 -19.24 6.57 -0.16
C SER A 54 -18.31 5.68 0.66
N ASN A 55 -18.02 4.51 0.18
CA ASN A 55 -16.93 3.72 0.73
C ASN A 55 -15.60 4.42 0.40
N GLU A 56 -14.67 4.35 1.35
CA GLU A 56 -13.28 4.69 1.05
C GLU A 56 -12.78 3.79 -0.09
N GLU A 57 -12.09 4.39 -1.04
CA GLU A 57 -11.52 3.62 -2.16
C GLU A 57 -10.61 2.51 -1.61
N SER A 58 -10.79 1.31 -2.13
CA SER A 58 -9.94 0.19 -1.77
C SER A 58 -8.53 0.38 -2.35
N ASN A 59 -7.53 -0.13 -1.66
CA ASN A 59 -6.18 -0.14 -2.17
C ASN A 59 -6.13 -0.91 -3.49
N ALA A 60 -5.68 -0.26 -4.55
CA ALA A 60 -5.41 -0.92 -5.82
C ALA A 60 -4.00 -1.51 -5.81
N LEU A 61 -3.83 -2.67 -6.45
CA LEU A 61 -2.50 -3.22 -6.65
C LEU A 61 -1.75 -2.35 -7.65
N CYS A 62 -0.74 -1.66 -7.17
CA CYS A 62 0.04 -0.73 -7.97
C CYS A 62 1.18 -1.42 -8.73
N ALA A 63 1.99 -2.25 -8.04
CA ALA A 63 3.10 -2.96 -8.66
C ALA A 63 3.28 -4.35 -8.05
N GLN A 64 3.79 -5.26 -8.86
CA GLN A 64 4.18 -6.59 -8.42
C GLN A 64 5.65 -6.84 -8.75
N THR A 65 6.34 -7.56 -7.89
CA THR A 65 7.63 -8.14 -8.23
C THR A 65 7.38 -9.20 -9.32
N GLY A 66 8.20 -9.20 -10.39
CA GLY A 66 8.00 -10.11 -11.53
C GLY A 66 8.23 -11.60 -11.23
N LYS A 67 8.26 -12.00 -9.97
CA LYS A 67 8.47 -13.40 -9.56
C LYS A 67 7.14 -14.11 -9.35
N THR A 68 6.94 -15.21 -10.04
CA THR A 68 5.84 -16.15 -9.80
C THR A 68 6.09 -16.85 -8.46
N LEU A 69 5.43 -16.38 -7.41
CA LEU A 69 5.76 -16.69 -6.02
C LEU A 69 4.81 -17.73 -5.41
N ASN A 70 4.43 -18.76 -6.16
CA ASN A 70 3.50 -19.77 -5.66
C ASN A 70 3.98 -20.53 -4.41
N SER A 71 5.26 -20.38 -4.04
CA SER A 71 5.85 -21.04 -2.87
C SER A 71 6.66 -20.12 -1.97
N LEU A 72 6.59 -18.80 -2.14
CA LEU A 72 7.36 -17.85 -1.35
C LEU A 72 6.46 -16.84 -0.64
N PHE A 73 6.77 -16.54 0.62
CA PHE A 73 6.23 -15.40 1.33
C PHE A 73 7.19 -14.22 1.23
N VAL A 74 6.74 -13.12 0.64
CA VAL A 74 7.53 -11.90 0.52
C VAL A 74 7.09 -10.90 1.57
N TYR A 75 8.05 -10.37 2.33
CA TYR A 75 7.83 -9.34 3.32
C TYR A 75 8.58 -8.07 2.92
N ILE A 76 7.88 -6.95 2.88
CA ILE A 76 8.51 -5.63 2.80
C ILE A 76 8.97 -5.28 4.22
N ILE A 77 10.26 -5.07 4.39
CA ILE A 77 10.89 -4.80 5.69
C ILE A 77 11.36 -3.36 5.84
N GLY A 78 11.27 -2.56 4.79
CA GLY A 78 11.58 -1.15 4.83
C GLY A 78 11.35 -0.45 3.52
N ALA A 79 11.17 0.88 3.61
CA ALA A 79 11.06 1.77 2.48
C ALA A 79 11.77 3.09 2.80
N ILE A 80 12.62 3.56 1.91
CA ILE A 80 13.34 4.83 2.06
C ILE A 80 12.96 5.72 0.88
N HIS A 81 12.41 6.89 1.18
CA HIS A 81 12.07 7.89 0.18
C HIS A 81 13.33 8.50 -0.41
N LEU A 82 13.38 8.62 -1.73
CA LEU A 82 14.44 9.33 -2.45
C LEU A 82 14.03 10.79 -2.73
N TYR A 83 13.15 10.95 -3.70
CA TYR A 83 12.58 12.25 -4.07
C TYR A 83 11.29 12.03 -4.86
N SER A 84 10.40 13.02 -4.85
CA SER A 84 9.10 12.97 -5.55
C SER A 84 8.35 11.67 -5.28
N ASP A 85 8.19 10.84 -6.26
CA ASP A 85 7.45 9.57 -6.29
C ASP A 85 8.34 8.32 -6.19
N LYS A 86 9.65 8.49 -5.95
CA LYS A 86 10.62 7.39 -5.98
C LYS A 86 11.02 6.92 -4.58
N TRP A 87 10.95 5.61 -4.40
CA TRP A 87 11.22 4.93 -3.15
C TRP A 87 12.16 3.75 -3.35
N VAL A 88 13.06 3.53 -2.43
CA VAL A 88 13.82 2.28 -2.32
C VAL A 88 13.10 1.35 -1.37
N ILE A 89 12.73 0.19 -1.89
CA ILE A 89 12.01 -0.84 -1.15
C ILE A 89 12.97 -1.98 -0.81
N TYR A 90 12.93 -2.41 0.42
CA TYR A 90 13.68 -3.55 0.95
C TYR A 90 12.72 -4.68 1.22
N SER A 91 13.00 -5.85 0.67
CA SER A 91 12.16 -7.02 0.86
C SER A 91 12.97 -8.29 1.10
N VAL A 92 12.34 -9.25 1.75
CA VAL A 92 12.88 -10.57 2.00
C VAL A 92 11.84 -11.62 1.65
N ALA A 93 12.26 -12.65 0.94
CA ALA A 93 11.41 -13.78 0.60
C ALA A 93 11.79 -15.02 1.41
N TYR A 94 10.79 -15.69 1.95
CA TYR A 94 10.92 -16.94 2.70
C TYR A 94 10.25 -18.07 1.93
N ASP A 95 10.84 -19.23 1.98
CA ASP A 95 10.18 -20.44 1.49
C ASP A 95 8.94 -20.75 2.35
N ALA A 96 7.84 -21.08 1.70
CA ALA A 96 6.59 -21.37 2.39
C ALA A 96 6.65 -22.69 3.19
N THR A 97 7.54 -23.60 2.82
CA THR A 97 7.63 -24.93 3.39
C THR A 97 8.50 -24.97 4.64
N ASP A 98 9.72 -24.44 4.55
CA ASP A 98 10.70 -24.54 5.64
C ASP A 98 10.95 -23.21 6.36
N GLN A 99 10.31 -22.14 5.94
CA GLN A 99 10.42 -20.80 6.52
C GLN A 99 11.86 -20.25 6.53
N LYS A 100 12.73 -20.76 5.68
CA LYS A 100 14.08 -20.21 5.51
C LYS A 100 14.08 -19.03 4.55
N VAL A 101 15.04 -18.13 4.74
CA VAL A 101 15.28 -17.02 3.82
C VAL A 101 15.69 -17.60 2.47
N PHE A 102 14.86 -17.35 1.46
CA PHE A 102 15.15 -17.73 0.09
C PHE A 102 16.01 -16.67 -0.60
N THR A 103 15.66 -15.40 -0.44
CA THR A 103 16.42 -14.30 -1.01
C THR A 103 16.08 -12.99 -0.34
N SER A 104 17.02 -12.04 -0.42
CA SER A 104 16.85 -10.64 -0.03
C SER A 104 16.93 -9.77 -1.27
N GLU A 105 16.15 -8.70 -1.30
CA GLU A 105 16.03 -7.85 -2.48
C GLU A 105 15.95 -6.38 -2.11
N ILE A 106 16.61 -5.54 -2.91
CA ILE A 106 16.48 -4.09 -2.91
C ILE A 106 15.97 -3.67 -4.28
N GLY A 107 14.91 -2.89 -4.31
CA GLY A 107 14.32 -2.41 -5.56
C GLY A 107 13.92 -0.95 -5.49
N LEU A 108 13.80 -0.33 -6.65
CA LEU A 108 13.24 1.00 -6.83
C LEU A 108 11.75 0.88 -7.16
N PHE A 109 10.95 1.67 -6.48
CA PHE A 109 9.52 1.79 -6.73
C PHE A 109 9.19 3.23 -7.11
N GLU A 110 8.47 3.39 -8.21
CA GLU A 110 7.91 4.65 -8.70
C GLU A 110 6.40 4.62 -8.49
N SER A 111 5.90 5.42 -7.55
CA SER A 111 4.49 5.36 -7.16
C SER A 111 3.54 5.89 -8.23
N ASP A 112 3.91 6.95 -8.95
CA ASP A 112 3.09 7.53 -10.01
C ASP A 112 2.86 6.58 -11.18
N LEU A 113 3.91 5.84 -11.54
CA LEU A 113 3.89 4.93 -12.69
C LEU A 113 3.52 3.51 -12.32
N CYS A 114 3.35 3.25 -11.03
CA CYS A 114 3.16 1.91 -10.51
C CYS A 114 4.22 0.91 -11.03
N LYS A 115 5.47 1.36 -11.10
CA LYS A 115 6.58 0.56 -11.58
C LYS A 115 7.48 0.13 -10.43
N TYR A 116 7.86 -1.13 -10.46
CA TYR A 116 8.89 -1.68 -9.58
C TYR A 116 10.02 -2.23 -10.40
N ARG A 117 11.25 -1.86 -10.04
CA ARG A 117 12.47 -2.34 -10.66
C ARG A 117 13.43 -2.88 -9.62
N GLN A 118 13.83 -4.10 -9.79
CA GLN A 118 14.84 -4.76 -8.97
C GLN A 118 16.22 -4.15 -9.23
N ILE A 119 16.93 -3.78 -8.18
CA ILE A 119 18.31 -3.26 -8.24
C ILE A 119 19.29 -4.36 -7.83
N VAL A 120 19.08 -4.95 -6.65
CA VAL A 120 19.94 -5.98 -6.09
C VAL A 120 19.06 -7.14 -5.63
N ILE A 121 19.47 -8.34 -5.94
CA ILE A 121 18.94 -9.56 -5.36
C ILE A 121 20.10 -10.45 -4.95
N ASP A 122 20.24 -10.68 -3.65
CA ASP A 122 21.32 -11.48 -3.11
C ASP A 122 20.97 -12.01 -1.73
N PRO A 123 21.11 -13.32 -1.47
CA PRO A 123 20.94 -13.86 -0.12
C PRO A 123 21.97 -13.30 0.87
N CYS A 124 23.16 -12.83 0.39
CA CYS A 124 24.18 -12.23 1.23
C CYS A 124 23.77 -10.87 1.82
N LEU A 125 22.67 -10.26 1.37
CA LEU A 125 22.08 -9.11 2.04
C LEU A 125 21.63 -9.49 3.46
N ASN A 126 21.34 -10.77 3.69
CA ASN A 126 21.01 -11.34 5.00
C ASN A 126 19.88 -10.59 5.72
N PHE A 127 18.84 -10.21 5.00
CA PHE A 127 17.68 -9.56 5.58
C PHE A 127 16.80 -10.53 6.35
N SER A 128 16.11 -10.01 7.36
CA SER A 128 15.18 -10.78 8.18
C SER A 128 13.84 -10.07 8.30
N LYS A 129 12.74 -10.83 8.25
CA LYS A 129 11.38 -10.28 8.46
C LYS A 129 11.16 -9.67 9.84
N HIS A 130 12.04 -9.99 10.80
CA HIS A 130 11.94 -9.50 12.17
C HIS A 130 12.76 -8.22 12.41
N ASN A 131 13.63 -7.87 11.47
CA ASN A 131 14.51 -6.72 11.54
C ASN A 131 14.11 -5.70 10.48
N LEU A 132 13.35 -4.70 10.89
CA LEU A 132 12.91 -3.64 10.00
C LEU A 132 14.07 -2.72 9.66
N ILE A 133 14.12 -2.31 8.40
CA ILE A 133 15.13 -1.39 7.89
C ILE A 133 14.70 0.04 8.16
N THR A 134 15.60 0.81 8.72
CA THR A 134 15.53 2.25 8.85
C THR A 134 16.72 2.87 8.13
N GLY A 135 16.54 4.07 7.57
CA GLY A 135 17.63 4.70 6.85
C GLY A 135 17.27 6.06 6.28
N ALA A 136 18.19 6.59 5.50
CA ALA A 136 18.05 7.87 4.85
C ALA A 136 18.67 7.86 3.45
N SER A 137 18.19 8.72 2.59
CA SER A 137 18.74 8.95 1.26
C SER A 137 19.52 10.27 1.23
N LYS A 138 20.52 10.36 0.37
CA LYS A 138 21.29 11.55 0.12
C LYS A 138 21.55 11.71 -1.38
N LEU A 139 21.31 12.91 -1.89
CA LEU A 139 21.76 13.32 -3.21
C LEU A 139 23.23 13.77 -3.13
N ASN A 140 24.05 13.25 -4.02
CA ASN A 140 25.44 13.65 -4.18
C ASN A 140 25.57 14.77 -5.22
N ASP A 141 26.73 15.43 -5.23
CA ASP A 141 27.02 16.55 -6.15
C ASP A 141 27.05 16.12 -7.63
N ASP A 142 27.28 14.86 -7.91
CA ASP A 142 27.25 14.26 -9.24
C ASP A 142 25.84 13.81 -9.71
N CYS A 143 24.81 14.25 -9.02
CA CYS A 143 23.42 13.86 -9.26
C CYS A 143 23.11 12.37 -9.03
N THR A 144 24.02 11.63 -8.41
CA THR A 144 23.73 10.25 -7.98
C THR A 144 23.09 10.22 -6.61
N TRP A 145 22.30 9.20 -6.33
CA TRP A 145 21.67 9.00 -5.03
C TRP A 145 22.38 7.91 -4.25
N GLN A 146 22.62 8.17 -2.99
CA GLN A 146 23.06 7.18 -2.01
C GLN A 146 21.97 6.94 -1.00
N VAL A 147 21.79 5.67 -0.65
CA VAL A 147 20.86 5.21 0.38
C VAL A 147 21.66 4.52 1.47
N TYR A 148 21.48 4.96 2.69
CA TYR A 148 22.09 4.40 3.89
C TYR A 148 21.02 3.69 4.69
N TRP A 149 21.33 2.51 5.21
CA TRP A 149 20.37 1.77 6.03
C TRP A 149 21.02 0.96 7.13
N ALA A 150 20.23 0.72 8.16
CA ALA A 150 20.52 -0.18 9.28
C ALA A 150 19.30 -1.09 9.52
N ASP A 151 19.56 -2.34 9.87
CA ASP A 151 18.53 -3.34 10.20
C ASP A 151 18.73 -3.95 11.58
N ASN A 152 19.67 -3.46 12.38
CA ASN A 152 20.05 -3.95 13.70
C ASN A 152 20.49 -5.44 13.74
N LEU A 153 20.70 -6.04 12.58
CA LEU A 153 21.20 -7.42 12.43
C LEU A 153 22.57 -7.44 11.75
N ASN A 154 22.72 -6.62 10.73
CA ASN A 154 23.94 -6.47 9.94
C ASN A 154 24.62 -5.14 10.26
N PRO A 155 25.91 -4.97 9.94
CA PRO A 155 26.54 -3.66 9.96
C PRO A 155 25.79 -2.67 9.08
N ASP A 156 25.85 -1.38 9.42
CA ASP A 156 25.28 -0.31 8.59
C ASP A 156 25.86 -0.36 7.19
N ARG A 157 24.99 -0.18 6.20
CA ARG A 157 25.33 -0.31 4.78
C ARG A 157 24.88 0.90 3.99
N TYR A 158 25.46 1.04 2.82
CA TYR A 158 25.00 2.01 1.84
C TYR A 158 25.06 1.42 0.43
N LEU A 159 24.25 2.01 -0.43
CA LEU A 159 24.20 1.67 -1.86
C LEU A 159 24.16 2.98 -2.67
N ASN A 160 25.03 3.10 -3.66
CA ASN A 160 24.89 4.14 -4.67
C ASN A 160 23.95 3.62 -5.76
N ILE A 161 22.83 4.31 -5.94
CA ILE A 161 21.79 3.91 -6.88
C ILE A 161 22.03 4.53 -8.27
N GLY A 162 22.96 5.47 -8.41
CA GLY A 162 23.15 6.25 -9.62
C GLY A 162 22.12 7.38 -9.77
N ASP A 163 21.92 7.87 -10.98
CA ASP A 163 20.87 8.86 -11.29
C ASP A 163 19.57 8.12 -11.68
N PRO A 164 18.54 8.18 -10.85
CA PRO A 164 17.27 7.51 -11.14
C PRO A 164 16.52 8.06 -12.37
N LYS A 165 16.93 9.20 -12.90
CA LYS A 165 16.34 9.76 -14.13
C LYS A 165 16.79 9.01 -15.39
N THR A 166 17.89 8.27 -15.28
CA THR A 166 18.45 7.51 -16.42
C THR A 166 17.96 6.07 -16.49
N TRP A 167 17.01 5.71 -15.66
CA TRP A 167 16.54 4.33 -15.47
C TRP A 167 15.22 4.06 -16.15
#